data_3917f8ef6c0abe852c1152aa4ceeb7bf
#
_entry.id   3917f8ef6c0abe852c1152aa4ceeb7bf
#
_cell.length_a   1.000
_cell.length_b   1.000
_cell.length_c   1.000
_cell.angle_alpha   90.00
_cell.angle_beta   90.00
_cell.angle_gamma   90.00
#
_symmetry.space_group_name_H-M   'P 1'
#
loop_
_entity.id
_entity.type
_entity.pdbx_description
1 polymer ?
#
loop_
_entity_poly.entity_id
_entity_poly.type
_entity_poly.pdbx_seq_one_letter_code
_entity_poly.pdbx_strand_id
1 'polypeptide(L)'
;MKIKIKKIIASALTFMMVFTQVPVNVFAETKGESIPLDITLVLDVSGSMDDPLSGGTKRMSVLKDSVYQLIDEFSTKNTNIEDVSKQNRIAIVKFAGDKNNEVGNDTYTSGGYRYNYTQVVSDYVAVQDTNKGDLKEKVKTINASGATNSQAAMELTKKLVNSSVNDTNRRYAKRVVIFVTDGVPTTQSSFDDDVANNAISTAKSIKKNAFIYSIGLSAKTNKTIVGDDGDGNWTETEKFNAYLHGISSNYPNATDYKNLGNKLNGANYYRGVKSSTEAHDTFAEIIRLLSNMLFDLADYTKVNEAKAKVPSNLNIYTEETVNALQEALDAVEEGKNITEQETVDGYAKAINEAINSLVIKDANYKKVNEAKAKVPNDLNIYTEETVNSLQEALDAVEEGKK
;
A
#
# COMPACT_ATOMS: atom_id res chain seq x y z
N MET A 1 11.29 38.57 0.79
CA MET A 1 10.92 37.15 0.85
C MET A 1 9.41 36.88 1.10
N LYS A 2 8.54 37.89 1.26
CA LYS A 2 7.08 37.73 1.46
C LYS A 2 6.22 37.85 0.18
N ILE A 3 6.80 38.21 -0.95
CA ILE A 3 6.04 38.46 -2.20
C ILE A 3 5.98 37.22 -3.13
N LYS A 4 6.93 36.29 -3.02
CA LYS A 4 6.93 35.06 -3.84
C LYS A 4 5.89 34.01 -3.42
N ILE A 5 5.51 33.97 -2.14
CA ILE A 5 4.54 32.98 -1.63
C ILE A 5 3.10 33.29 -2.08
N LYS A 6 2.73 34.56 -2.24
CA LYS A 6 1.38 34.96 -2.69
C LYS A 6 1.11 34.65 -4.17
N LYS A 7 2.13 34.60 -5.02
CA LYS A 7 1.97 34.28 -6.45
C LYS A 7 1.82 32.77 -6.68
N ILE A 8 2.46 31.94 -5.86
CA ILE A 8 2.36 30.46 -5.95
C ILE A 8 0.96 29.99 -5.51
N ILE A 9 0.39 30.60 -4.45
CA ILE A 9 -0.96 30.28 -3.98
C ILE A 9 -2.04 30.73 -4.97
N ALA A 10 -1.85 31.85 -5.67
CA ALA A 10 -2.80 32.33 -6.69
C ALA A 10 -2.80 31.43 -7.94
N SER A 11 -1.66 30.89 -8.35
CA SER A 11 -1.57 29.97 -9.49
C SER A 11 -2.20 28.61 -9.21
N ALA A 12 -2.01 28.06 -7.99
CA ALA A 12 -2.63 26.81 -7.56
C ALA A 12 -4.16 26.94 -7.44
N LEU A 13 -4.68 28.09 -6.96
CA LEU A 13 -6.13 28.31 -6.87
C LEU A 13 -6.77 28.52 -8.26
N THR A 14 -6.04 29.09 -9.22
CA THR A 14 -6.60 29.31 -10.59
C THR A 14 -6.69 28.00 -11.36
N PHE A 15 -5.80 27.03 -11.11
CA PHE A 15 -5.88 25.70 -11.70
C PHE A 15 -7.03 24.87 -11.11
N MET A 16 -7.35 25.06 -9.82
CA MET A 16 -8.45 24.38 -9.15
C MET A 16 -9.84 24.88 -9.58
N MET A 17 -9.96 26.09 -10.12
CA MET A 17 -11.25 26.65 -10.58
C MET A 17 -11.63 26.30 -12.01
N VAL A 18 -10.73 25.75 -12.83
CA VAL A 18 -11.05 25.35 -14.22
C VAL A 18 -11.70 23.97 -14.27
N PHE A 19 -11.55 23.14 -13.21
CA PHE A 19 -12.17 21.81 -13.15
C PHE A 19 -13.59 21.77 -12.58
N THR A 20 -14.17 22.90 -12.11
CA THR A 20 -15.51 22.93 -11.50
C THR A 20 -16.65 23.27 -12.46
N GLN A 21 -16.40 23.39 -13.77
CA GLN A 21 -17.43 23.68 -14.76
C GLN A 21 -17.53 22.66 -15.91
N VAL A 22 -17.22 21.40 -15.65
CA VAL A 22 -17.64 20.33 -16.54
C VAL A 22 -19.07 19.95 -16.14
N PRO A 23 -20.06 19.99 -17.05
CA PRO A 23 -21.39 19.53 -16.71
C PRO A 23 -21.28 18.09 -16.26
N VAL A 24 -21.86 17.79 -15.10
CA VAL A 24 -22.03 16.40 -14.62
C VAL A 24 -22.98 15.73 -15.62
N ASN A 25 -22.43 15.26 -16.73
CA ASN A 25 -23.11 14.24 -17.49
C ASN A 25 -23.13 13.00 -16.58
N VAL A 26 -24.34 12.57 -16.25
CA VAL A 26 -24.61 11.29 -15.64
C VAL A 26 -24.03 10.24 -16.60
N PHE A 27 -22.75 9.89 -16.40
CA PHE A 27 -22.21 8.68 -17.01
C PHE A 27 -22.97 7.55 -16.33
N ALA A 28 -23.72 6.79 -17.13
CA ALA A 28 -24.16 5.47 -16.71
C ALA A 28 -22.91 4.78 -16.16
N GLU A 29 -22.93 4.43 -14.86
CA GLU A 29 -21.91 3.60 -14.24
C GLU A 29 -21.70 2.39 -15.14
N THR A 30 -20.64 2.38 -15.93
CA THR A 30 -20.08 1.13 -16.39
C THR A 30 -19.55 0.50 -15.12
N LYS A 31 -20.34 -0.40 -14.52
CA LYS A 31 -19.92 -1.23 -13.39
C LYS A 31 -18.63 -1.93 -13.81
N GLY A 32 -17.48 -1.37 -13.45
CA GLY A 32 -16.23 -2.09 -13.52
C GLY A 32 -16.43 -3.36 -12.71
N GLU A 33 -16.06 -4.51 -13.26
CA GLU A 33 -16.17 -5.78 -12.53
C GLU A 33 -15.33 -5.65 -11.26
N SER A 34 -15.97 -5.71 -10.09
CA SER A 34 -15.25 -5.64 -8.82
C SER A 34 -14.42 -6.90 -8.63
N ILE A 35 -13.14 -6.74 -8.30
CA ILE A 35 -12.27 -7.86 -7.95
C ILE A 35 -12.69 -8.38 -6.57
N PRO A 36 -13.13 -9.64 -6.43
CA PRO A 36 -13.55 -10.16 -5.14
C PRO A 36 -12.37 -10.29 -4.17
N LEU A 37 -12.66 -10.11 -2.88
CA LEU A 37 -11.71 -10.36 -1.79
C LEU A 37 -12.05 -11.66 -1.06
N ASP A 38 -11.02 -12.44 -0.75
CA ASP A 38 -11.07 -13.53 0.22
C ASP A 38 -10.26 -13.10 1.45
N ILE A 39 -10.96 -12.79 2.54
CA ILE A 39 -10.39 -12.27 3.77
C ILE A 39 -10.33 -13.39 4.80
N THR A 40 -9.15 -13.69 5.32
CA THR A 40 -8.97 -14.63 6.44
C THR A 40 -8.66 -13.82 7.69
N LEU A 41 -9.57 -13.84 8.66
CA LEU A 41 -9.37 -13.28 10.00
C LEU A 41 -8.71 -14.33 10.88
N VAL A 42 -7.56 -14.00 11.47
CA VAL A 42 -6.78 -14.87 12.34
C VAL A 42 -6.69 -14.20 13.70
N LEU A 43 -7.52 -14.66 14.63
CA LEU A 43 -7.89 -13.95 15.84
C LEU A 43 -7.28 -14.63 17.06
N ASP A 44 -6.40 -13.92 17.77
CA ASP A 44 -5.92 -14.34 19.08
C ASP A 44 -7.08 -14.39 20.07
N VAL A 45 -7.21 -15.51 20.73
CA VAL A 45 -8.20 -15.76 21.78
C VAL A 45 -7.55 -16.34 23.03
N SER A 46 -6.24 -16.07 23.21
CA SER A 46 -5.46 -16.41 24.39
C SER A 46 -5.99 -15.72 25.65
N GLY A 47 -5.55 -16.18 26.83
CA GLY A 47 -6.02 -15.62 28.10
C GLY A 47 -5.76 -14.12 28.25
N SER A 48 -4.64 -13.61 27.73
CA SER A 48 -4.27 -12.19 27.77
C SER A 48 -5.22 -11.28 27.02
N MET A 49 -6.00 -11.79 26.07
CA MET A 49 -7.04 -11.01 25.37
C MET A 49 -8.16 -10.53 26.30
N ASP A 50 -8.26 -11.06 27.53
CA ASP A 50 -9.17 -10.56 28.58
C ASP A 50 -8.61 -9.35 29.34
N ASP A 51 -7.33 -9.02 29.14
CA ASP A 51 -6.70 -7.83 29.72
C ASP A 51 -7.14 -6.55 28.97
N PRO A 52 -7.16 -5.40 29.68
CA PRO A 52 -7.51 -4.13 29.05
C PRO A 52 -6.37 -3.55 28.20
N LEU A 53 -6.75 -2.81 27.16
CA LEU A 53 -5.91 -1.80 26.52
C LEU A 53 -5.86 -0.53 27.37
N SER A 54 -5.00 0.41 27.02
CA SER A 54 -5.04 1.76 27.57
C SER A 54 -6.43 2.36 27.36
N GLY A 55 -7.05 2.83 28.45
CA GLY A 55 -8.45 3.29 28.46
C GLY A 55 -9.45 2.29 29.05
N GLY A 56 -9.01 1.10 29.49
CA GLY A 56 -9.80 0.17 30.31
C GLY A 56 -10.67 -0.83 29.53
N THR A 57 -10.75 -0.75 28.21
CA THR A 57 -11.53 -1.69 27.39
C THR A 57 -10.74 -2.98 27.15
N LYS A 58 -11.35 -4.14 27.34
CA LYS A 58 -10.74 -5.44 27.09
C LYS A 58 -10.37 -5.60 25.61
N ARG A 59 -9.19 -6.16 25.33
CA ARG A 59 -8.70 -6.43 23.96
C ARG A 59 -9.68 -7.30 23.17
N MET A 60 -10.26 -8.33 23.82
CA MET A 60 -11.28 -9.20 23.21
C MET A 60 -12.54 -8.42 22.79
N SER A 61 -12.98 -7.43 23.57
CA SER A 61 -14.13 -6.61 23.19
C SER A 61 -13.82 -5.76 21.97
N VAL A 62 -12.66 -5.08 21.97
CA VAL A 62 -12.20 -4.28 20.84
C VAL A 62 -12.05 -5.11 19.58
N LEU A 63 -11.48 -6.33 19.69
CA LEU A 63 -11.34 -7.26 18.58
C LEU A 63 -12.70 -7.62 17.98
N LYS A 64 -13.67 -8.03 18.83
CA LYS A 64 -15.02 -8.40 18.39
C LYS A 64 -15.73 -7.23 17.68
N ASP A 65 -15.70 -6.04 18.26
CA ASP A 65 -16.31 -4.85 17.68
C ASP A 65 -15.71 -4.51 16.29
N SER A 66 -14.39 -4.64 16.17
CA SER A 66 -13.70 -4.42 14.89
C SER A 66 -14.07 -5.47 13.83
N VAL A 67 -14.20 -6.74 14.24
CA VAL A 67 -14.64 -7.82 13.34
C VAL A 67 -16.11 -7.60 12.92
N TYR A 68 -16.98 -7.13 13.82
CA TYR A 68 -18.36 -6.82 13.48
C TYR A 68 -18.47 -5.70 12.44
N GLN A 69 -17.67 -4.64 12.59
CA GLN A 69 -17.61 -3.54 11.60
C GLN A 69 -17.15 -4.05 10.23
N LEU A 70 -16.14 -4.93 10.18
CA LEU A 70 -15.66 -5.52 8.94
C LEU A 70 -16.74 -6.40 8.28
N ILE A 71 -17.45 -7.22 9.05
CA ILE A 71 -18.56 -8.04 8.55
C ILE A 71 -19.68 -7.17 7.98
N ASP A 72 -20.07 -6.07 8.67
CA ASP A 72 -21.10 -5.14 8.19
C ASP A 72 -20.69 -4.46 6.89
N GLU A 73 -19.47 -3.96 6.82
CA GLU A 73 -18.97 -3.27 5.64
C GLU A 73 -18.97 -4.18 4.41
N PHE A 74 -18.46 -5.42 4.55
CA PHE A 74 -18.42 -6.35 3.43
C PHE A 74 -19.79 -6.93 3.06
N SER A 75 -20.73 -7.01 4.02
CA SER A 75 -22.13 -7.29 3.72
C SER A 75 -22.71 -6.20 2.82
N THR A 76 -22.50 -4.93 3.20
CA THR A 76 -22.94 -3.77 2.41
C THR A 76 -22.34 -3.76 1.01
N LYS A 77 -21.02 -4.03 0.89
CA LYS A 77 -20.34 -4.10 -0.41
C LYS A 77 -20.91 -5.20 -1.31
N ASN A 78 -21.30 -6.32 -0.74
CA ASN A 78 -21.85 -7.46 -1.49
C ASN A 78 -23.31 -7.27 -1.92
N THR A 79 -24.05 -6.32 -1.33
CA THR A 79 -25.49 -6.13 -1.60
C THR A 79 -25.81 -5.92 -3.08
N ASN A 80 -24.93 -5.25 -3.82
CA ASN A 80 -25.11 -4.95 -5.23
C ASN A 80 -24.39 -5.92 -6.18
N ILE A 81 -23.80 -7.02 -5.65
CA ILE A 81 -23.08 -8.03 -6.43
C ILE A 81 -23.96 -9.27 -6.54
N GLU A 82 -24.63 -9.44 -7.69
CA GLU A 82 -25.56 -10.56 -7.92
C GLU A 82 -24.82 -11.91 -8.03
N ASP A 83 -23.66 -11.92 -8.69
CA ASP A 83 -22.84 -13.12 -8.85
C ASP A 83 -22.08 -13.42 -7.54
N VAL A 84 -22.52 -14.46 -6.82
CA VAL A 84 -21.93 -14.91 -5.55
C VAL A 84 -20.44 -15.22 -5.71
N SER A 85 -19.99 -15.68 -6.88
CA SER A 85 -18.57 -15.94 -7.13
C SER A 85 -17.71 -14.67 -7.13
N LYS A 86 -18.32 -13.50 -7.31
CA LYS A 86 -17.72 -12.17 -7.28
C LYS A 86 -17.90 -11.44 -5.94
N GLN A 87 -18.65 -12.01 -5.02
CA GLN A 87 -18.83 -11.45 -3.68
C GLN A 87 -17.59 -11.64 -2.81
N ASN A 88 -17.38 -10.72 -1.88
CA ASN A 88 -16.31 -10.80 -0.89
C ASN A 88 -16.64 -11.87 0.13
N ARG A 89 -15.64 -12.68 0.50
CA ARG A 89 -15.79 -13.78 1.46
C ARG A 89 -14.92 -13.54 2.69
N ILE A 90 -15.41 -14.02 3.84
CA ILE A 90 -14.67 -14.01 5.10
C ILE A 90 -14.55 -15.43 5.62
N ALA A 91 -13.33 -15.83 6.00
CA ALA A 91 -13.05 -16.98 6.82
C ALA A 91 -12.50 -16.54 8.19
N ILE A 92 -12.76 -17.30 9.24
CA ILE A 92 -12.36 -16.96 10.61
C ILE A 92 -11.59 -18.14 11.22
N VAL A 93 -10.37 -17.86 11.68
CA VAL A 93 -9.53 -18.74 12.49
C VAL A 93 -9.39 -18.10 13.86
N LYS A 94 -9.70 -18.83 14.93
CA LYS A 94 -9.29 -18.48 16.30
C LYS A 94 -8.03 -19.23 16.68
N PHE A 95 -7.17 -18.66 17.53
CA PHE A 95 -6.01 -19.38 18.00
C PHE A 95 -5.68 -19.12 19.48
N ALA A 96 -5.31 -20.18 20.15
CA ALA A 96 -4.82 -20.18 21.52
C ALA A 96 -3.96 -21.43 21.82
N GLY A 97 -4.56 -22.56 22.13
CA GLY A 97 -3.90 -23.82 22.48
C GLY A 97 -3.69 -24.77 21.30
N ASP A 98 -3.97 -26.05 21.53
CA ASP A 98 -3.77 -27.13 20.57
C ASP A 98 -4.59 -26.96 19.30
N LYS A 99 -4.09 -27.51 18.19
CA LYS A 99 -4.76 -27.43 16.89
C LYS A 99 -5.92 -28.43 16.82
N ASN A 100 -7.11 -27.95 16.43
CA ASN A 100 -8.22 -28.79 15.99
C ASN A 100 -8.48 -28.54 14.50
N ASN A 101 -8.54 -29.63 13.71
CA ASN A 101 -8.71 -29.52 12.25
C ASN A 101 -10.20 -29.48 11.84
N GLU A 102 -11.13 -29.68 12.73
CA GLU A 102 -12.56 -29.56 12.48
C GLU A 102 -13.00 -28.10 12.52
N VAL A 103 -14.05 -27.76 11.78
CA VAL A 103 -14.65 -26.41 11.84
C VAL A 103 -15.53 -26.32 13.08
N GLY A 104 -15.29 -25.34 13.94
CA GLY A 104 -16.06 -25.18 15.17
C GLY A 104 -15.51 -24.10 16.10
N ASN A 105 -16.01 -24.10 17.33
CA ASN A 105 -15.56 -23.23 18.42
C ASN A 105 -15.33 -24.01 19.68
N ASP A 106 -14.52 -25.05 19.57
CA ASP A 106 -14.33 -26.02 20.64
C ASP A 106 -13.28 -25.54 21.65
N THR A 107 -13.36 -26.18 22.83
CA THR A 107 -12.44 -25.98 23.94
C THR A 107 -12.05 -27.32 24.52
N TYR A 108 -10.93 -27.41 25.22
CA TYR A 108 -10.47 -28.58 25.94
C TYR A 108 -9.98 -28.20 27.33
N THR A 109 -9.77 -29.17 28.18
CA THR A 109 -9.24 -29.00 29.54
C THR A 109 -7.89 -29.69 29.64
N SER A 110 -6.87 -28.97 30.11
CA SER A 110 -5.56 -29.52 30.40
C SER A 110 -5.04 -28.95 31.73
N GLY A 111 -4.51 -29.78 32.61
CA GLY A 111 -4.01 -29.34 33.91
C GLY A 111 -5.06 -28.64 34.80
N GLY A 112 -6.35 -28.94 34.62
CA GLY A 112 -7.46 -28.29 35.34
C GLY A 112 -7.89 -26.91 34.77
N TYR A 113 -7.24 -26.43 33.71
CA TYR A 113 -7.58 -25.18 33.06
C TYR A 113 -8.28 -25.44 31.72
N ARG A 114 -9.22 -24.57 31.36
CA ARG A 114 -9.92 -24.59 30.06
C ARG A 114 -9.12 -23.79 29.03
N TYR A 115 -8.96 -24.36 27.84
CA TYR A 115 -8.27 -23.77 26.72
C TYR A 115 -9.16 -23.72 25.48
N ASN A 116 -9.06 -22.70 24.68
CA ASN A 116 -9.55 -22.73 23.31
C ASN A 116 -8.62 -23.56 22.43
N TYR A 117 -9.21 -24.37 21.54
CA TYR A 117 -8.45 -24.89 20.42
C TYR A 117 -8.06 -23.79 19.44
N THR A 118 -6.91 -23.94 18.78
CA THR A 118 -6.61 -23.24 17.54
C THR A 118 -7.39 -23.92 16.42
N GLN A 119 -8.39 -23.24 15.85
CA GLN A 119 -9.43 -23.87 15.05
C GLN A 119 -10.05 -22.91 14.04
N VAL A 120 -10.46 -23.43 12.87
CA VAL A 120 -11.32 -22.69 11.93
C VAL A 120 -12.71 -22.57 12.53
N VAL A 121 -13.16 -21.33 12.76
CA VAL A 121 -14.52 -21.03 13.27
C VAL A 121 -15.53 -20.93 12.13
N SER A 122 -15.08 -20.45 10.97
CA SER A 122 -15.87 -20.37 9.74
C SER A 122 -14.97 -20.50 8.53
N ASP A 123 -15.30 -21.39 7.61
CA ASP A 123 -14.74 -21.38 6.27
C ASP A 123 -15.13 -20.11 5.51
N TYR A 124 -14.60 -19.91 4.30
CA TYR A 124 -14.97 -18.79 3.46
C TYR A 124 -16.46 -18.76 3.15
N VAL A 125 -17.11 -17.73 3.61
CA VAL A 125 -18.53 -17.44 3.37
C VAL A 125 -18.67 -16.09 2.70
N ALA A 126 -19.43 -16.00 1.61
CA ALA A 126 -19.85 -14.74 1.03
C ALA A 126 -20.71 -13.99 2.06
N VAL A 127 -20.27 -12.80 2.45
CA VAL A 127 -20.95 -12.05 3.53
C VAL A 127 -22.18 -11.35 2.96
N GLN A 128 -23.35 -11.70 3.45
CA GLN A 128 -24.64 -11.17 3.02
C GLN A 128 -25.49 -10.74 4.22
N ASP A 129 -26.48 -9.91 4.00
CA ASP A 129 -27.44 -9.49 5.05
C ASP A 129 -28.13 -10.69 5.70
N THR A 130 -28.31 -11.77 4.95
CA THR A 130 -28.96 -13.01 5.42
C THR A 130 -28.10 -13.85 6.35
N ASN A 131 -26.77 -13.73 6.31
CA ASN A 131 -25.85 -14.57 7.10
C ASN A 131 -24.88 -13.79 7.98
N LYS A 132 -24.79 -12.47 7.88
CA LYS A 132 -23.91 -11.64 8.71
C LYS A 132 -24.19 -11.80 10.21
N GLY A 133 -25.45 -12.01 10.57
CA GLY A 133 -25.86 -12.28 11.94
C GLY A 133 -25.23 -13.57 12.51
N ASP A 134 -25.24 -14.64 11.73
CA ASP A 134 -24.64 -15.91 12.11
C ASP A 134 -23.11 -15.82 12.26
N LEU A 135 -22.45 -15.08 11.36
CA LEU A 135 -21.01 -14.83 11.47
C LEU A 135 -20.66 -14.04 12.74
N LYS A 136 -21.45 -13.01 13.06
CA LYS A 136 -21.27 -12.22 14.29
C LYS A 136 -21.53 -13.06 15.53
N GLU A 137 -22.54 -13.92 15.53
CA GLU A 137 -22.82 -14.80 16.68
C GLU A 137 -21.68 -15.80 16.91
N LYS A 138 -21.09 -16.37 15.85
CA LYS A 138 -19.89 -17.20 15.96
C LYS A 138 -18.74 -16.44 16.65
N VAL A 139 -18.49 -15.19 16.29
CA VAL A 139 -17.45 -14.34 16.91
C VAL A 139 -17.83 -13.98 18.35
N LYS A 140 -19.09 -13.69 18.63
CA LYS A 140 -19.60 -13.33 19.96
C LYS A 140 -19.37 -14.44 20.98
N THR A 141 -19.53 -15.71 20.57
CA THR A 141 -19.37 -16.88 21.45
C THR A 141 -17.93 -17.22 21.79
N ILE A 142 -16.94 -16.63 21.09
CA ILE A 142 -15.52 -16.81 21.41
C ILE A 142 -15.18 -16.07 22.70
N ASN A 143 -14.47 -16.72 23.62
CA ASN A 143 -13.99 -16.13 24.88
C ASN A 143 -12.46 -16.30 24.97
N ALA A 144 -11.79 -15.39 25.67
CA ALA A 144 -10.35 -15.46 25.89
C ALA A 144 -9.99 -16.61 26.83
N SER A 145 -9.13 -17.53 26.40
CA SER A 145 -8.58 -18.61 27.26
C SER A 145 -7.47 -19.39 26.52
N GLY A 146 -6.37 -19.66 27.18
CA GLY A 146 -5.30 -20.53 26.70
C GLY A 146 -4.02 -19.75 26.34
N ALA A 147 -3.12 -20.43 25.63
CA ALA A 147 -1.83 -19.91 25.16
C ALA A 147 -1.97 -19.09 23.86
N THR A 148 -0.87 -18.90 23.12
CA THR A 148 -0.83 -18.10 21.87
C THR A 148 -0.12 -18.90 20.77
N ASN A 149 -0.73 -20.04 20.36
CA ASN A 149 -0.15 -20.95 19.37
C ASN A 149 -0.31 -20.42 17.94
N SER A 150 0.50 -19.45 17.60
CA SER A 150 0.48 -18.81 16.28
C SER A 150 0.99 -19.71 15.15
N GLN A 151 1.85 -20.72 15.44
CA GLN A 151 2.24 -21.71 14.45
C GLN A 151 1.01 -22.46 13.94
N ALA A 152 0.21 -23.02 14.84
CA ALA A 152 -1.01 -23.73 14.48
C ALA A 152 -2.01 -22.84 13.74
N ALA A 153 -2.10 -21.54 14.14
CA ALA A 153 -2.92 -20.55 13.45
C ALA A 153 -2.52 -20.35 11.99
N MET A 154 -1.22 -20.17 11.74
CA MET A 154 -0.72 -19.94 10.39
C MET A 154 -0.81 -21.20 9.51
N GLU A 155 -0.70 -22.41 10.09
CA GLU A 155 -0.94 -23.66 9.36
C GLU A 155 -2.40 -23.78 8.88
N LEU A 156 -3.39 -23.46 9.72
CA LEU A 156 -4.80 -23.44 9.34
C LEU A 156 -5.08 -22.34 8.31
N THR A 157 -4.51 -21.15 8.52
CA THR A 157 -4.60 -20.04 7.57
C THR A 157 -4.06 -20.41 6.20
N LYS A 158 -2.91 -21.10 6.12
CA LYS A 158 -2.33 -21.58 4.87
C LYS A 158 -3.27 -22.56 4.15
N LYS A 159 -3.95 -23.45 4.87
CA LYS A 159 -4.95 -24.35 4.28
C LYS A 159 -6.10 -23.57 3.65
N LEU A 160 -6.65 -22.57 4.35
CA LEU A 160 -7.73 -21.72 3.84
C LEU A 160 -7.28 -20.91 2.61
N VAL A 161 -6.13 -20.23 2.66
CA VAL A 161 -5.60 -19.48 1.52
C VAL A 161 -5.39 -20.40 0.31
N ASN A 162 -4.84 -21.59 0.51
CA ASN A 162 -4.66 -22.56 -0.57
C ASN A 162 -6.01 -23.06 -1.12
N SER A 163 -7.05 -23.25 -0.29
CA SER A 163 -8.38 -23.62 -0.78
C SER A 163 -8.95 -22.52 -1.70
N SER A 164 -8.77 -21.27 -1.34
CA SER A 164 -9.15 -20.12 -2.20
C SER A 164 -8.33 -20.07 -3.49
N VAL A 165 -7.02 -20.38 -3.44
CA VAL A 165 -6.16 -20.40 -4.64
C VAL A 165 -6.62 -21.48 -5.61
N ASN A 166 -7.03 -22.64 -5.11
CA ASN A 166 -7.44 -23.79 -5.90
C ASN A 166 -8.91 -23.72 -6.36
N ASP A 167 -9.69 -22.76 -5.84
CA ASP A 167 -11.07 -22.52 -6.28
C ASP A 167 -11.07 -21.79 -7.63
N THR A 168 -11.44 -22.49 -8.69
CA THR A 168 -11.45 -21.94 -10.06
C THR A 168 -12.37 -20.74 -10.22
N ASN A 169 -13.43 -20.63 -9.42
CA ASN A 169 -14.34 -19.49 -9.39
C ASN A 169 -13.71 -18.26 -8.71
N ARG A 170 -12.60 -18.45 -8.00
CA ARG A 170 -11.88 -17.40 -7.23
C ARG A 170 -10.47 -17.12 -7.78
N ARG A 171 -10.15 -17.52 -9.00
CA ARG A 171 -8.81 -17.36 -9.59
C ARG A 171 -8.34 -15.90 -9.61
N TYR A 172 -9.26 -14.94 -9.75
CA TYR A 172 -8.97 -13.50 -9.75
C TYR A 172 -9.13 -12.84 -8.38
N ALA A 173 -9.57 -13.58 -7.35
CA ALA A 173 -9.74 -13.00 -6.03
C ALA A 173 -8.40 -12.53 -5.45
N LYS A 174 -8.39 -11.32 -4.88
CA LYS A 174 -7.30 -10.88 -4.01
C LYS A 174 -7.49 -11.51 -2.63
N ARG A 175 -6.42 -12.02 -2.07
CA ARG A 175 -6.44 -12.71 -0.77
C ARG A 175 -5.74 -11.87 0.27
N VAL A 176 -6.41 -11.69 1.40
CA VAL A 176 -5.90 -10.89 2.52
C VAL A 176 -6.06 -11.67 3.81
N VAL A 177 -5.00 -11.70 4.59
CA VAL A 177 -4.99 -12.23 5.96
C VAL A 177 -4.89 -11.06 6.93
N ILE A 178 -5.76 -11.01 7.93
CA ILE A 178 -5.69 -10.05 9.04
C ILE A 178 -5.37 -10.86 10.29
N PHE A 179 -4.10 -10.85 10.68
CA PHE A 179 -3.59 -11.53 11.87
C PHE A 179 -3.59 -10.55 13.04
N VAL A 180 -4.30 -10.89 14.10
CA VAL A 180 -4.47 -10.03 15.29
C VAL A 180 -4.02 -10.80 16.52
N THR A 181 -3.09 -10.23 17.30
CA THR A 181 -2.59 -10.81 18.55
C THR A 181 -2.23 -9.72 19.57
N ASP A 182 -2.30 -10.03 20.85
CA ASP A 182 -1.84 -9.16 21.93
C ASP A 182 -0.61 -9.71 22.65
N GLY A 183 -0.26 -10.96 22.35
CA GLY A 183 0.69 -11.77 23.09
C GLY A 183 1.88 -12.25 22.28
N VAL A 184 2.87 -12.72 23.03
CA VAL A 184 4.04 -13.39 22.47
C VAL A 184 3.65 -14.81 22.02
N PRO A 185 4.19 -15.30 20.89
CA PRO A 185 3.94 -16.66 20.44
C PRO A 185 4.44 -17.67 21.46
N THR A 186 3.53 -18.54 21.92
CA THR A 186 3.84 -19.54 22.95
C THR A 186 2.83 -20.67 22.96
N THR A 187 3.27 -21.86 23.39
CA THR A 187 2.40 -22.98 23.79
C THR A 187 2.23 -23.05 25.31
N GLN A 188 2.96 -22.24 26.08
CA GLN A 188 2.94 -22.22 27.55
C GLN A 188 2.77 -20.79 28.08
N SER A 189 3.86 -20.10 28.47
CA SER A 189 3.79 -18.81 29.17
C SER A 189 4.84 -17.78 28.76
N SER A 190 5.89 -18.18 28.06
CA SER A 190 6.97 -17.27 27.61
C SER A 190 7.13 -17.34 26.10
N PHE A 191 7.82 -16.38 25.53
CA PHE A 191 8.14 -16.36 24.10
C PHE A 191 8.83 -17.66 23.70
N ASP A 192 8.22 -18.35 22.72
CA ASP A 192 8.71 -19.60 22.17
C ASP A 192 9.26 -19.34 20.77
N ASP A 193 10.59 -19.45 20.64
CA ASP A 193 11.32 -19.18 19.41
C ASP A 193 10.85 -20.09 18.26
N ASP A 194 10.54 -21.37 18.55
CA ASP A 194 10.09 -22.33 17.54
C ASP A 194 8.69 -22.01 17.04
N VAL A 195 7.75 -21.68 17.94
CA VAL A 195 6.40 -21.25 17.58
C VAL A 195 6.45 -19.99 16.71
N ALA A 196 7.29 -19.01 17.09
CA ALA A 196 7.47 -17.77 16.34
C ALA A 196 8.03 -18.02 14.94
N ASN A 197 9.13 -18.78 14.86
CA ASN A 197 9.86 -19.02 13.61
C ASN A 197 9.04 -19.88 12.64
N ASN A 198 8.36 -20.92 13.14
CA ASN A 198 7.48 -21.74 12.32
C ASN A 198 6.27 -20.96 11.80
N ALA A 199 5.70 -20.05 12.61
CA ALA A 199 4.64 -19.15 12.16
C ALA A 199 5.11 -18.22 11.05
N ILE A 200 6.30 -17.59 11.18
CA ILE A 200 6.90 -16.72 10.16
C ILE A 200 7.20 -17.52 8.88
N SER A 201 7.79 -18.68 8.99
CA SER A 201 8.07 -19.57 7.84
C SER A 201 6.80 -19.96 7.08
N THR A 202 5.72 -20.25 7.82
CA THR A 202 4.41 -20.52 7.21
C THR A 202 3.82 -19.27 6.58
N ALA A 203 3.93 -18.11 7.24
CA ALA A 203 3.52 -16.81 6.69
C ALA A 203 4.25 -16.48 5.39
N LYS A 204 5.56 -16.76 5.28
CA LYS A 204 6.32 -16.63 4.02
C LYS A 204 5.68 -17.40 2.87
N SER A 205 5.17 -18.61 3.15
CA SER A 205 4.48 -19.40 2.13
C SER A 205 3.14 -18.79 1.73
N ILE A 206 2.39 -18.23 2.70
CA ILE A 206 1.10 -17.55 2.48
C ILE A 206 1.31 -16.26 1.67
N LYS A 207 2.36 -15.49 1.95
CA LYS A 207 2.68 -14.22 1.29
C LYS A 207 2.92 -14.33 -0.22
N LYS A 208 3.10 -15.54 -0.75
CA LYS A 208 3.14 -15.78 -2.20
C LYS A 208 1.78 -15.57 -2.88
N ASN A 209 0.68 -15.70 -2.13
CA ASN A 209 -0.68 -15.71 -2.66
C ASN A 209 -1.63 -14.76 -1.93
N ALA A 210 -1.21 -14.13 -0.82
CA ALA A 210 -2.04 -13.26 0.00
C ALA A 210 -1.21 -12.15 0.64
N PHE A 211 -1.82 -11.00 0.88
CA PHE A 211 -1.26 -9.97 1.75
C PHE A 211 -1.60 -10.28 3.21
N ILE A 212 -0.64 -10.11 4.12
CA ILE A 212 -0.84 -10.32 5.55
C ILE A 212 -0.69 -8.99 6.29
N TYR A 213 -1.79 -8.48 6.85
CA TYR A 213 -1.77 -7.45 7.87
C TYR A 213 -1.53 -8.13 9.23
N SER A 214 -0.57 -7.61 10.00
CA SER A 214 -0.28 -8.05 11.36
C SER A 214 -0.62 -6.91 12.31
N ILE A 215 -1.53 -7.15 13.28
CA ILE A 215 -2.01 -6.16 14.24
C ILE A 215 -1.64 -6.63 15.64
N GLY A 216 -0.80 -5.85 16.33
CA GLY A 216 -0.46 -6.10 17.72
C GLY A 216 -1.31 -5.24 18.65
N LEU A 217 -2.11 -5.84 19.53
CA LEU A 217 -2.96 -5.18 20.53
C LEU A 217 -2.26 -5.10 21.88
N SER A 218 -1.14 -4.37 21.99
CA SER A 218 -0.34 -4.37 23.21
C SER A 218 0.40 -3.04 23.42
N ALA A 219 0.60 -2.65 24.67
CA ALA A 219 1.46 -1.52 25.03
C ALA A 219 2.92 -1.73 24.59
N LYS A 220 3.36 -3.00 24.40
CA LYS A 220 4.71 -3.36 23.93
C LYS A 220 4.91 -3.14 22.42
N THR A 221 3.85 -2.85 21.66
CA THR A 221 3.95 -2.69 20.20
C THR A 221 4.75 -1.44 19.82
N ASN A 222 5.68 -1.61 18.88
CA ASN A 222 6.45 -0.53 18.29
C ASN A 222 6.87 -0.87 16.87
N LYS A 223 6.27 -0.22 15.88
CA LYS A 223 6.50 -0.49 14.45
C LYS A 223 7.91 -0.18 13.95
N THR A 224 8.75 0.50 14.75
CA THR A 224 10.14 0.81 14.38
C THR A 224 11.13 -0.23 14.88
N ILE A 225 10.71 -1.11 15.81
CA ILE A 225 11.56 -2.20 16.32
C ILE A 225 11.49 -3.37 15.35
N VAL A 226 12.59 -3.67 14.68
CA VAL A 226 12.72 -4.75 13.69
C VAL A 226 13.85 -5.74 14.00
N GLY A 227 14.54 -5.55 15.13
CA GLY A 227 15.68 -6.36 15.57
C GLY A 227 16.05 -6.03 17.00
N ASP A 228 17.16 -6.60 17.50
CA ASP A 228 17.77 -6.16 18.75
C ASP A 228 18.35 -4.73 18.59
N ASP A 229 18.62 -4.07 19.67
CA ASP A 229 19.16 -2.69 19.67
C ASP A 229 20.70 -2.65 19.40
N GLY A 230 21.29 -3.81 19.10
CA GLY A 230 22.71 -3.97 18.77
C GLY A 230 23.57 -4.44 19.95
N ASP A 231 22.97 -4.73 21.12
CA ASP A 231 23.69 -5.29 22.29
C ASP A 231 23.79 -6.83 22.25
N GLY A 232 23.12 -7.47 21.29
CA GLY A 232 23.10 -8.91 21.10
C GLY A 232 22.14 -9.66 22.04
N ASN A 233 21.41 -8.93 22.91
CA ASN A 233 20.47 -9.49 23.88
C ASN A 233 19.04 -9.15 23.50
N TRP A 234 18.35 -10.08 22.89
CA TRP A 234 16.95 -9.89 22.48
C TRP A 234 16.01 -9.78 23.69
N THR A 235 15.46 -8.62 23.93
CA THR A 235 14.37 -8.43 24.88
C THR A 235 13.06 -9.05 24.33
N GLU A 236 12.12 -9.38 25.22
CA GLU A 236 10.81 -9.89 24.81
C GLU A 236 10.06 -8.91 23.91
N THR A 237 10.22 -7.59 24.14
CA THR A 237 9.61 -6.53 23.32
C THR A 237 10.19 -6.53 21.90
N GLU A 238 11.48 -6.70 21.74
CA GLU A 238 12.14 -6.78 20.43
C GLU A 238 11.73 -8.03 19.68
N LYS A 239 11.80 -9.20 20.34
CA LYS A 239 11.31 -10.46 19.79
C LYS A 239 9.87 -10.35 19.30
N PHE A 240 8.97 -9.78 20.11
CA PHE A 240 7.56 -9.63 19.79
C PHE A 240 7.34 -8.73 18.56
N ASN A 241 8.00 -7.57 18.50
CA ASN A 241 7.83 -6.67 17.36
C ASN A 241 8.47 -7.23 16.07
N ALA A 242 9.66 -7.81 16.17
CA ALA A 242 10.31 -8.47 15.02
C ALA A 242 9.47 -9.66 14.51
N TYR A 243 8.88 -10.44 15.41
CA TYR A 243 7.94 -11.50 15.06
C TYR A 243 6.72 -10.96 14.29
N LEU A 244 6.08 -9.89 14.76
CA LEU A 244 4.93 -9.28 14.08
C LEU A 244 5.32 -8.72 12.70
N HIS A 245 6.50 -8.15 12.56
CA HIS A 245 7.06 -7.76 11.26
C HIS A 245 7.29 -8.99 10.36
N GLY A 246 7.84 -10.08 10.90
CA GLY A 246 8.09 -11.32 10.16
C GLY A 246 6.80 -11.98 9.65
N ILE A 247 5.71 -11.91 10.42
CA ILE A 247 4.37 -12.36 10.01
C ILE A 247 3.83 -11.47 8.88
N SER A 248 3.96 -10.15 8.99
CA SER A 248 3.37 -9.19 8.05
C SER A 248 4.00 -9.24 6.64
N SER A 249 3.28 -8.73 5.65
CA SER A 249 3.80 -8.55 4.30
C SER A 249 4.81 -7.41 4.16
N ASN A 250 5.19 -6.73 5.26
CA ASN A 250 6.32 -5.81 5.26
C ASN A 250 7.63 -6.50 4.85
N TYR A 251 7.80 -7.76 5.25
CA TYR A 251 8.99 -8.56 5.00
C TYR A 251 8.61 -9.89 4.30
N PRO A 252 8.44 -9.88 2.98
CA PRO A 252 7.92 -11.04 2.24
C PRO A 252 8.85 -12.26 2.32
N ASN A 253 10.14 -12.05 2.55
CA ASN A 253 11.15 -13.09 2.57
C ASN A 253 11.61 -13.52 3.98
N ALA A 254 10.98 -12.98 5.05
CA ALA A 254 11.34 -13.33 6.42
C ALA A 254 11.33 -14.85 6.63
N THR A 255 12.35 -15.39 7.25
CA THR A 255 12.49 -16.82 7.58
C THR A 255 12.20 -17.10 9.05
N ASP A 256 12.57 -16.17 9.90
CA ASP A 256 12.37 -16.16 11.35
C ASP A 256 12.40 -14.71 11.86
N TYR A 257 12.20 -14.49 13.17
CA TYR A 257 12.13 -13.14 13.72
C TYR A 257 13.50 -12.43 13.78
N LYS A 258 14.63 -13.16 13.71
CA LYS A 258 15.99 -12.59 13.64
C LYS A 258 16.40 -12.28 12.19
N ASN A 259 15.81 -12.97 11.21
CA ASN A 259 16.14 -12.89 9.79
C ASN A 259 14.93 -12.45 8.98
N LEU A 260 14.58 -11.17 9.07
CA LEU A 260 13.44 -10.58 8.36
C LEU A 260 13.71 -10.38 6.86
N GLY A 261 14.97 -10.15 6.48
CA GLY A 261 15.34 -9.77 5.10
C GLY A 261 14.99 -8.32 4.79
N ASN A 262 14.86 -7.99 3.51
CA ASN A 262 14.56 -6.62 3.08
C ASN A 262 13.07 -6.29 3.25
N LYS A 263 12.79 -5.12 3.79
CA LYS A 263 11.45 -4.56 3.83
C LYS A 263 11.00 -4.18 2.42
N LEU A 264 9.76 -4.51 2.08
CA LEU A 264 9.13 -4.05 0.85
C LEU A 264 8.97 -2.53 0.89
N ASN A 265 9.38 -1.84 -0.18
CA ASN A 265 9.32 -0.38 -0.25
C ASN A 265 7.87 0.12 -0.11
N GLY A 266 7.65 1.15 0.69
CA GLY A 266 6.32 1.69 0.97
C GLY A 266 5.39 0.80 1.80
N ALA A 267 5.80 -0.44 2.13
CA ALA A 267 4.94 -1.39 2.84
C ALA A 267 4.64 -0.95 4.28
N ASN A 268 3.36 -1.05 4.65
CA ASN A 268 2.83 -0.72 5.95
C ASN A 268 1.75 -1.74 6.39
N TYR A 269 2.15 -3.02 6.47
CA TYR A 269 1.27 -4.14 6.83
C TYR A 269 1.35 -4.53 8.31
N TYR A 270 2.25 -3.95 9.10
CA TYR A 270 2.27 -4.09 10.54
C TYR A 270 1.65 -2.86 11.20
N ARG A 271 0.76 -3.08 12.15
CA ARG A 271 0.11 -2.05 12.96
C ARG A 271 0.28 -2.38 14.44
N GLY A 272 0.87 -1.46 15.19
CA GLY A 272 0.91 -1.52 16.66
C GLY A 272 -0.21 -0.66 17.23
N VAL A 273 -1.00 -1.21 18.15
CA VAL A 273 -2.18 -0.60 18.75
C VAL A 273 -2.05 -0.66 20.26
N LYS A 274 -2.17 0.46 20.92
CA LYS A 274 -1.99 0.62 22.38
C LYS A 274 -3.28 0.99 23.12
N SER A 275 -4.27 1.51 22.39
CA SER A 275 -5.55 1.94 22.95
C SER A 275 -6.74 1.43 22.12
N SER A 276 -7.93 1.46 22.67
CA SER A 276 -9.16 1.10 21.96
C SER A 276 -9.44 2.03 20.78
N THR A 277 -9.18 3.33 20.93
CA THR A 277 -9.32 4.30 19.82
C THR A 277 -8.38 3.98 18.68
N GLU A 278 -7.09 3.75 18.95
CA GLU A 278 -6.14 3.34 17.91
C GLU A 278 -6.55 2.03 17.22
N ALA A 279 -7.18 1.10 17.94
CA ALA A 279 -7.68 -0.12 17.35
C ALA A 279 -8.80 0.15 16.34
N HIS A 280 -9.82 0.91 16.74
CA HIS A 280 -10.91 1.27 15.84
C HIS A 280 -10.41 2.01 14.60
N ASP A 281 -9.52 2.99 14.77
CA ASP A 281 -8.91 3.74 13.66
C ASP A 281 -8.11 2.82 12.71
N THR A 282 -7.35 1.88 13.29
CA THR A 282 -6.55 0.91 12.53
C THR A 282 -7.43 -0.03 11.69
N PHE A 283 -8.50 -0.57 12.28
CA PHE A 283 -9.40 -1.43 11.53
C PHE A 283 -10.19 -0.66 10.49
N ALA A 284 -10.65 0.57 10.79
CA ALA A 284 -11.31 1.44 9.82
C ALA A 284 -10.37 1.77 8.63
N GLU A 285 -9.09 2.05 8.89
CA GLU A 285 -8.08 2.25 7.83
C GLU A 285 -7.91 0.99 6.97
N ILE A 286 -7.77 -0.19 7.60
CA ILE A 286 -7.63 -1.46 6.87
C ILE A 286 -8.88 -1.73 6.01
N ILE A 287 -10.09 -1.56 6.55
CA ILE A 287 -11.35 -1.71 5.81
C ILE A 287 -11.35 -0.78 4.60
N ARG A 288 -10.96 0.49 4.76
CA ARG A 288 -10.86 1.45 3.66
C ARG A 288 -9.84 1.01 2.59
N LEU A 289 -8.67 0.53 3.02
CA LEU A 289 -7.65 0.01 2.10
C LEU A 289 -8.14 -1.23 1.34
N LEU A 290 -8.85 -2.14 2.01
CA LEU A 290 -9.46 -3.32 1.38
C LEU A 290 -10.55 -2.91 0.40
N SER A 291 -11.37 -1.92 0.74
CA SER A 291 -12.40 -1.38 -0.17
C SER A 291 -11.78 -0.82 -1.45
N ASN A 292 -10.62 -0.18 -1.37
CA ASN A 292 -9.90 0.29 -2.54
C ASN A 292 -9.31 -0.84 -3.40
N MET A 293 -9.07 -2.03 -2.80
CA MET A 293 -8.61 -3.20 -3.55
C MET A 293 -9.71 -3.88 -4.41
N LEU A 294 -10.98 -3.51 -4.21
CA LEU A 294 -12.12 -4.05 -4.97
C LEU A 294 -12.15 -3.57 -6.42
N PHE A 295 -11.38 -2.54 -6.77
CA PHE A 295 -11.34 -2.00 -8.12
C PHE A 295 -10.02 -2.38 -8.81
N ASP A 296 -10.10 -2.58 -10.12
CA ASP A 296 -8.90 -2.69 -10.94
C ASP A 296 -8.09 -1.38 -10.85
N LEU A 297 -6.78 -1.49 -11.00
CA LEU A 297 -5.94 -0.31 -11.15
C LEU A 297 -6.27 0.38 -12.47
N ALA A 298 -6.19 1.70 -12.46
CA ALA A 298 -6.26 2.49 -13.68
C ALA A 298 -5.14 2.10 -14.64
N ASP A 299 -5.40 2.22 -15.93
CA ASP A 299 -4.42 1.95 -16.98
C ASP A 299 -3.49 3.15 -17.18
N TYR A 300 -2.22 2.98 -16.81
CA TYR A 300 -1.17 4.00 -16.96
C TYR A 300 -0.42 3.92 -18.30
N THR A 301 -0.85 3.07 -19.25
CA THR A 301 -0.16 2.91 -20.55
C THR A 301 0.08 4.24 -21.23
N LYS A 302 -0.93 5.10 -21.34
CA LYS A 302 -0.82 6.44 -21.95
C LYS A 302 0.15 7.37 -21.20
N VAL A 303 0.19 7.28 -19.86
CA VAL A 303 1.13 8.05 -19.03
C VAL A 303 2.56 7.60 -19.30
N ASN A 304 2.79 6.29 -19.36
CA ASN A 304 4.11 5.72 -19.64
C ASN A 304 4.58 6.05 -21.06
N GLU A 305 3.68 6.02 -22.04
CA GLU A 305 3.95 6.45 -23.41
C GLU A 305 4.29 7.95 -23.49
N ALA A 306 3.60 8.81 -22.72
CA ALA A 306 3.90 10.23 -22.66
C ALA A 306 5.27 10.47 -22.00
N LYS A 307 5.55 9.82 -20.87
CA LYS A 307 6.86 9.86 -20.20
C LYS A 307 8.00 9.42 -21.14
N ALA A 308 7.78 8.42 -21.96
CA ALA A 308 8.79 7.92 -22.90
C ALA A 308 9.10 8.90 -24.05
N LYS A 309 8.23 9.88 -24.31
CA LYS A 309 8.45 10.94 -25.32
C LYS A 309 9.24 12.12 -24.79
N VAL A 310 9.54 12.19 -23.50
CA VAL A 310 10.33 13.29 -22.90
C VAL A 310 11.72 13.29 -23.55
N PRO A 311 12.18 14.45 -24.09
CA PRO A 311 13.50 14.54 -24.69
C PRO A 311 14.62 14.21 -23.71
N SER A 312 15.60 13.42 -24.15
CA SER A 312 16.74 13.02 -23.32
C SER A 312 17.67 14.19 -22.93
N ASN A 313 17.67 15.26 -23.71
CA ASN A 313 18.45 16.48 -23.44
C ASN A 313 17.53 17.70 -23.29
N LEU A 314 17.20 18.02 -22.06
CA LEU A 314 16.37 19.20 -21.73
C LEU A 314 17.16 20.50 -21.67
N ASN A 315 18.49 20.47 -21.71
CA ASN A 315 19.33 21.69 -21.58
C ASN A 315 19.23 22.64 -22.77
N ILE A 316 18.73 22.15 -23.91
CA ILE A 316 18.54 22.98 -25.13
C ILE A 316 17.25 23.80 -25.07
N TYR A 317 16.33 23.53 -24.16
CA TYR A 317 15.05 24.24 -24.01
C TYR A 317 15.11 25.32 -22.94
N THR A 318 14.19 26.29 -23.00
CA THR A 318 14.07 27.37 -22.01
C THR A 318 13.68 26.80 -20.64
N GLU A 319 14.20 27.40 -19.57
CA GLU A 319 13.97 26.97 -18.19
C GLU A 319 12.46 26.96 -17.83
N GLU A 320 11.72 27.96 -18.32
CA GLU A 320 10.27 28.08 -18.10
C GLU A 320 9.51 26.85 -18.61
N THR A 321 9.80 26.42 -19.85
CA THR A 321 9.10 25.29 -20.47
C THR A 321 9.55 23.94 -19.91
N VAL A 322 10.82 23.81 -19.49
CA VAL A 322 11.32 22.63 -18.78
C VAL A 322 10.69 22.51 -17.40
N ASN A 323 10.53 23.61 -16.65
CA ASN A 323 9.87 23.59 -15.35
C ASN A 323 8.39 23.18 -15.48
N ALA A 324 7.68 23.66 -16.48
CA ALA A 324 6.29 23.26 -16.74
C ALA A 324 6.18 21.75 -17.04
N LEU A 325 7.14 21.18 -17.79
CA LEU A 325 7.21 19.73 -18.02
C LEU A 325 7.49 18.96 -16.73
N GLN A 326 8.41 19.45 -15.89
CA GLN A 326 8.72 18.81 -14.61
C GLN A 326 7.50 18.82 -13.67
N GLU A 327 6.76 19.94 -13.59
CA GLU A 327 5.51 20.03 -12.82
C GLU A 327 4.48 19.00 -13.29
N ALA A 328 4.34 18.80 -14.60
CA ALA A 328 3.42 17.81 -15.15
C ALA A 328 3.85 16.35 -14.83
N LEU A 329 5.16 16.09 -14.80
CA LEU A 329 5.70 14.78 -14.42
C LEU A 329 5.53 14.50 -12.92
N ASP A 330 5.77 15.50 -12.07
CA ASP A 330 5.67 15.39 -10.60
C ASP A 330 4.21 15.28 -10.12
N ALA A 331 3.25 15.75 -10.91
CA ALA A 331 1.81 15.65 -10.63
C ALA A 331 1.27 14.21 -10.77
N VAL A 332 2.05 13.28 -11.34
CA VAL A 332 1.58 11.89 -11.55
C VAL A 332 1.53 11.14 -10.23
N GLU A 333 0.33 10.84 -9.76
CA GLU A 333 0.09 9.94 -8.62
C GLU A 333 -0.12 8.51 -9.12
N GLU A 334 0.68 7.57 -8.60
CA GLU A 334 0.55 6.15 -8.94
C GLU A 334 -0.48 5.43 -8.06
N GLY A 335 -0.98 4.27 -8.53
CA GLY A 335 -1.85 3.40 -7.74
C GLY A 335 -3.33 3.81 -7.69
N LYS A 336 -3.78 4.71 -8.58
CA LYS A 336 -5.20 5.03 -8.73
C LYS A 336 -5.98 3.83 -9.25
N ASN A 337 -7.26 3.75 -8.91
CA ASN A 337 -8.15 2.68 -9.35
C ASN A 337 -8.85 3.05 -10.67
N ILE A 338 -9.51 2.07 -11.30
CA ILE A 338 -10.16 2.24 -12.61
C ILE A 338 -11.23 3.36 -12.63
N THR A 339 -11.87 3.65 -11.49
CA THR A 339 -12.87 4.75 -11.42
C THR A 339 -12.23 6.12 -11.52
N GLU A 340 -10.90 6.20 -11.37
CA GLU A 340 -10.07 7.40 -11.50
C GLU A 340 -9.33 7.44 -12.86
N GLN A 341 -9.73 6.63 -13.84
CA GLN A 341 -9.06 6.54 -15.15
C GLN A 341 -8.99 7.90 -15.87
N GLU A 342 -10.02 8.72 -15.76
CA GLU A 342 -10.03 10.07 -16.33
C GLU A 342 -8.93 10.97 -15.75
N THR A 343 -8.67 10.85 -14.45
CA THR A 343 -7.55 11.56 -13.79
C THR A 343 -6.21 11.08 -14.34
N VAL A 344 -6.05 9.76 -14.52
CA VAL A 344 -4.83 9.17 -15.08
C VAL A 344 -4.62 9.57 -16.53
N ASP A 345 -5.67 9.57 -17.35
CA ASP A 345 -5.63 10.08 -18.71
C ASP A 345 -5.28 11.59 -18.76
N GLY A 346 -5.73 12.35 -17.75
CA GLY A 346 -5.38 13.74 -17.55
C GLY A 346 -3.88 13.96 -17.35
N TYR A 347 -3.20 13.11 -16.61
CA TYR A 347 -1.72 13.17 -16.46
C TYR A 347 -1.01 12.97 -17.79
N ALA A 348 -1.42 11.97 -18.57
CA ALA A 348 -0.85 11.72 -19.91
C ALA A 348 -1.03 12.93 -20.84
N LYS A 349 -2.20 13.58 -20.80
CA LYS A 349 -2.51 14.79 -21.56
C LYS A 349 -1.61 15.94 -21.14
N ALA A 350 -1.50 16.21 -19.84
CA ALA A 350 -0.67 17.29 -19.31
C ALA A 350 0.82 17.15 -19.70
N ILE A 351 1.37 15.93 -19.61
CA ILE A 351 2.75 15.64 -20.03
C ILE A 351 2.92 15.90 -21.52
N ASN A 352 2.02 15.41 -22.38
CA ASN A 352 2.10 15.63 -23.82
C ASN A 352 1.99 17.12 -24.19
N GLU A 353 1.11 17.88 -23.53
CA GLU A 353 0.96 19.33 -23.72
C GLU A 353 2.24 20.05 -23.32
N ALA A 354 2.84 19.71 -22.19
CA ALA A 354 4.11 20.30 -21.74
C ALA A 354 5.26 19.97 -22.70
N ILE A 355 5.35 18.73 -23.21
CA ILE A 355 6.35 18.36 -24.24
C ILE A 355 6.15 19.20 -25.51
N ASN A 356 4.92 19.34 -25.99
CA ASN A 356 4.61 20.13 -27.19
C ASN A 356 4.86 21.63 -27.02
N SER A 357 4.90 22.11 -25.79
CA SER A 357 5.15 23.51 -25.42
C SER A 357 6.64 23.80 -25.18
N LEU A 358 7.54 22.84 -25.37
CA LEU A 358 8.97 23.04 -25.18
C LEU A 358 9.53 24.03 -26.21
N VAL A 359 10.18 25.09 -25.74
CA VAL A 359 10.79 26.15 -26.56
C VAL A 359 12.30 25.99 -26.50
N ILE A 360 12.93 25.86 -27.68
CA ILE A 360 14.40 25.79 -27.81
C ILE A 360 14.98 27.16 -27.46
N LYS A 361 16.07 27.18 -26.69
CA LYS A 361 16.85 28.42 -26.40
C LYS A 361 17.46 28.99 -27.67
N ASP A 362 17.51 30.29 -27.72
CA ASP A 362 18.25 30.96 -28.82
C ASP A 362 19.74 30.60 -28.77
N ALA A 363 20.35 30.49 -29.91
CA ALA A 363 21.79 30.22 -30.01
C ALA A 363 22.61 31.34 -29.33
N ASN A 364 23.66 30.93 -28.63
CA ASN A 364 24.52 31.88 -27.93
C ASN A 364 25.59 32.45 -28.89
N TYR A 365 25.32 33.63 -29.41
CA TYR A 365 26.22 34.35 -30.32
C TYR A 365 27.33 35.14 -29.62
N LYS A 366 27.53 35.01 -28.29
CA LYS A 366 28.54 35.78 -27.55
C LYS A 366 29.93 35.67 -28.15
N LYS A 367 30.38 34.43 -28.45
CA LYS A 367 31.72 34.22 -29.07
C LYS A 367 31.80 34.77 -30.48
N VAL A 368 30.71 34.72 -31.25
CA VAL A 368 30.64 35.29 -32.60
C VAL A 368 30.73 36.79 -32.52
N ASN A 369 29.99 37.43 -31.62
CA ASN A 369 30.02 38.86 -31.42
C ASN A 369 31.38 39.37 -30.90
N GLU A 370 32.01 38.60 -29.98
CA GLU A 370 33.39 38.88 -29.53
C GLU A 370 34.41 38.76 -30.66
N ALA A 371 34.22 37.86 -31.61
CA ALA A 371 35.08 37.73 -32.80
C ALA A 371 34.82 38.87 -33.79
N LYS A 372 33.52 39.20 -34.06
CA LYS A 372 33.15 40.37 -34.91
C LYS A 372 33.74 41.66 -34.36
N ALA A 373 33.77 41.87 -33.05
CA ALA A 373 34.34 43.07 -32.41
C ALA A 373 35.86 43.17 -32.56
N LYS A 374 36.57 42.13 -32.93
CA LYS A 374 38.01 42.11 -33.19
C LYS A 374 38.36 42.43 -34.66
N VAL A 375 37.38 42.57 -35.53
CA VAL A 375 37.61 42.95 -36.93
C VAL A 375 38.21 44.33 -36.97
N PRO A 376 39.37 44.56 -37.65
CA PRO A 376 39.98 45.83 -37.73
C PRO A 376 39.10 46.87 -38.46
N ASN A 377 39.08 48.13 -38.00
CA ASN A 377 38.29 49.20 -38.62
C ASN A 377 38.85 49.63 -40.00
N ASP A 378 40.13 49.40 -40.20
CA ASP A 378 40.80 49.69 -41.50
C ASP A 378 41.33 48.41 -42.12
N LEU A 379 40.67 47.93 -43.17
CA LEU A 379 41.00 46.69 -43.87
C LEU A 379 41.92 46.92 -45.06
N ASN A 380 42.24 48.21 -45.43
CA ASN A 380 43.06 48.58 -46.61
C ASN A 380 44.55 48.19 -46.45
N ILE A 381 44.99 47.91 -45.23
CA ILE A 381 46.35 47.45 -44.90
C ILE A 381 46.58 45.99 -45.13
N TYR A 382 45.53 45.22 -45.44
CA TYR A 382 45.57 43.77 -45.66
C TYR A 382 45.44 43.42 -47.14
N THR A 383 45.83 42.24 -47.56
CA THR A 383 45.66 41.75 -48.91
C THR A 383 44.20 41.52 -49.27
N GLU A 384 43.83 41.74 -50.53
CA GLU A 384 42.44 41.49 -51.00
C GLU A 384 41.97 40.06 -50.72
N GLU A 385 42.85 39.07 -50.88
CA GLU A 385 42.53 37.66 -50.57
C GLU A 385 42.12 37.46 -49.09
N THR A 386 42.84 38.08 -48.14
CA THR A 386 42.55 37.96 -46.72
C THR A 386 41.28 38.71 -46.31
N VAL A 387 41.01 39.87 -46.93
CA VAL A 387 39.79 40.62 -46.73
C VAL A 387 38.59 39.92 -47.28
N ASN A 388 38.66 39.28 -48.45
CA ASN A 388 37.59 38.49 -49.03
C ASN A 388 37.28 37.29 -48.16
N SER A 389 38.29 36.54 -47.64
CA SER A 389 38.09 35.41 -46.74
C SER A 389 37.43 35.83 -45.42
N LEU A 390 37.77 37.00 -44.87
CA LEU A 390 37.13 37.57 -43.70
C LEU A 390 35.65 37.90 -43.97
N GLN A 391 35.38 38.54 -45.14
CA GLN A 391 34.01 38.89 -45.52
C GLN A 391 33.13 37.64 -45.71
N GLU A 392 33.65 36.64 -46.39
CA GLU A 392 32.97 35.34 -46.54
C GLU A 392 32.62 34.72 -45.16
N ALA A 393 33.55 34.78 -44.20
CA ALA A 393 33.32 34.26 -42.83
C ALA A 393 32.25 35.08 -42.06
N LEU A 394 32.22 36.42 -42.25
CA LEU A 394 31.20 37.30 -41.66
C LEU A 394 29.82 37.09 -42.27
N ASP A 395 29.75 36.89 -43.58
CA ASP A 395 28.52 36.66 -44.33
C ASP A 395 27.93 35.24 -44.04
N ALA A 396 28.80 34.28 -43.68
CA ALA A 396 28.38 32.94 -43.28
C ALA A 396 27.70 32.92 -41.90
N VAL A 397 27.75 34.01 -41.13
CA VAL A 397 27.06 34.06 -39.81
C VAL A 397 25.56 34.27 -40.03
N GLU A 398 24.80 33.20 -39.87
CA GLU A 398 23.34 33.26 -39.87
C GLU A 398 22.84 33.71 -38.49
N GLU A 399 22.19 34.88 -38.42
CA GLU A 399 21.56 35.35 -37.17
C GLU A 399 20.21 34.69 -36.91
N GLY A 400 19.84 34.54 -35.62
CA GLY A 400 18.54 34.03 -35.23
C GLY A 400 18.40 32.50 -35.29
N LYS A 401 19.48 31.73 -35.40
CA LYS A 401 19.42 30.26 -35.24
C LYS A 401 19.06 29.90 -33.81
N LYS A 402 18.22 28.87 -33.68
CA LYS A 402 17.82 28.26 -32.41
C LYS A 402 18.61 27.00 -32.15
#